data_6bca2ea03913395d2ee5ff8b1596ccf9
#
_entry.id   6bca2ea03913395d2ee5ff8b1596ccf9
#
_cell.length_a   1.000
_cell.length_b   1.000
_cell.length_c   1.000
_cell.angle_alpha   90.00
_cell.angle_beta   90.00
_cell.angle_gamma   90.00
#
_symmetry.space_group_name_H-M   'P 1'
#
loop_
_entity.id
_entity.type
_entity.pdbx_description
1 polymer ?
#
loop_
_entity_poly.entity_id
_entity_poly.type
_entity_poly.pdbx_seq_one_letter_code
_entity_poly.pdbx_strand_id
1 'polypeptide(L)'
;MNQKPEYTYIAFDVFPSQKGAATHINHCLKALQNTFKIGLLICLGNDEMPTFQYDKDRQLYVYRWKEKVVNFLERTQKFQNAVSQVLNLPLCKNIKLAHFRDIWGGFPVLEHTSNYKTVFEVNAFQHIELPNRYPNISTSVLEKIQTLERYCITHCNEIITPSKVTELFIKQYINNKNKVIHVIPNGVTIYKAKRLPKKISSHYSPYVLYFGAMQKWQGIKIVFKAFKELADLDLRLRICTSIPEKRTEIYKALAISIGIANHIDWFYEQDKPTLAGHIKTAEFTVAPLTSCDRNIVQGCNPLKILESMAYGVPVVASNIAVVRELIDNDTTGFLVAPDRPELLGRKMRTLLEQAETLKRVGLNGKDKIEKNYLWLYQETKMKTIYQNLVNND
;
A
#
# COMPACT_ATOMS: atom_id res chain seq x y z
N MET A 1 16.43 -33.67 -2.57
CA MET A 1 15.33 -33.44 -1.61
C MET A 1 14.20 -32.76 -2.34
N ASN A 2 13.17 -33.50 -2.76
CA ASN A 2 12.04 -32.92 -3.49
C ASN A 2 10.87 -32.68 -2.53
N GLN A 3 11.06 -31.76 -1.59
CA GLN A 3 9.92 -31.35 -0.78
C GLN A 3 9.02 -30.44 -1.63
N LYS A 4 7.75 -30.81 -1.72
CA LYS A 4 6.76 -30.10 -2.55
C LYS A 4 6.13 -28.94 -1.76
N PRO A 5 5.81 -27.80 -2.42
CA PRO A 5 5.09 -26.70 -1.79
C PRO A 5 3.77 -27.14 -1.18
N GLU A 6 3.48 -26.63 0.02
CA GLU A 6 2.19 -26.79 0.71
C GLU A 6 1.29 -25.57 0.51
N TYR A 7 1.85 -24.42 0.11
CA TYR A 7 1.11 -23.22 -0.23
C TYR A 7 1.69 -22.53 -1.46
N THR A 8 0.87 -21.71 -2.11
CA THR A 8 1.33 -20.78 -3.13
C THR A 8 0.83 -19.37 -2.84
N TYR A 9 1.66 -18.36 -3.14
CA TYR A 9 1.29 -16.95 -3.16
C TYR A 9 1.51 -16.39 -4.55
N ILE A 10 0.48 -15.73 -5.11
CA ILE A 10 0.52 -15.21 -6.47
C ILE A 10 0.28 -13.70 -6.47
N ALA A 11 1.15 -12.95 -7.17
CA ALA A 11 1.05 -11.50 -7.28
C ALA A 11 1.52 -10.99 -8.66
N PHE A 12 0.73 -10.17 -9.29
CA PHE A 12 1.11 -9.45 -10.51
C PHE A 12 1.95 -8.20 -10.18
N ASP A 13 2.92 -8.39 -9.30
CA ASP A 13 3.88 -7.37 -8.83
C ASP A 13 5.31 -7.89 -8.94
N VAL A 14 6.27 -6.98 -9.17
CA VAL A 14 7.70 -7.33 -9.15
C VAL A 14 8.15 -7.55 -7.72
N PHE A 15 8.73 -8.73 -7.46
CA PHE A 15 9.27 -9.07 -6.15
C PHE A 15 10.66 -9.75 -6.23
N PRO A 16 11.64 -9.28 -5.42
CA PRO A 16 11.57 -8.17 -4.46
C PRO A 16 11.56 -6.79 -5.14
N SER A 17 11.04 -5.76 -4.44
CA SER A 17 11.14 -4.37 -4.89
C SER A 17 11.00 -3.39 -3.71
N GLN A 18 11.32 -2.10 -3.92
CA GLN A 18 11.18 -1.04 -2.91
C GLN A 18 9.72 -0.51 -2.76
N LYS A 19 8.77 -1.07 -3.52
CA LYS A 19 7.38 -0.61 -3.50
C LYS A 19 6.59 -1.18 -2.31
N GLY A 20 5.52 -0.48 -1.91
CA GLY A 20 4.63 -0.94 -0.84
C GLY A 20 4.04 -2.33 -1.07
N ALA A 21 3.74 -2.70 -2.33
CA ALA A 21 3.30 -4.04 -2.68
C ALA A 21 4.28 -5.13 -2.23
N ALA A 22 5.58 -4.93 -2.43
CA ALA A 22 6.60 -5.90 -2.00
C ALA A 22 6.67 -6.04 -0.47
N THR A 23 6.39 -4.96 0.29
CA THR A 23 6.27 -5.03 1.75
C THR A 23 5.11 -5.96 2.15
N HIS A 24 3.95 -5.81 1.52
CA HIS A 24 2.80 -6.69 1.73
C HIS A 24 3.11 -8.15 1.40
N ILE A 25 3.62 -8.41 0.20
CA ILE A 25 4.02 -9.75 -0.25
C ILE A 25 4.94 -10.41 0.79
N ASN A 26 5.94 -9.66 1.28
CA ASN A 26 6.89 -10.18 2.26
C ASN A 26 6.21 -10.58 3.59
N HIS A 27 5.26 -9.79 4.09
CA HIS A 27 4.57 -10.08 5.35
C HIS A 27 3.51 -11.19 5.20
N CYS A 28 2.82 -11.26 4.05
CA CYS A 28 1.95 -12.41 3.73
C CYS A 28 2.74 -13.70 3.64
N LEU A 29 3.90 -13.69 2.96
CA LEU A 29 4.79 -14.85 2.90
C LEU A 29 5.28 -15.29 4.28
N LYS A 30 5.62 -14.35 5.18
CA LYS A 30 6.00 -14.69 6.57
C LYS A 30 4.85 -15.36 7.32
N ALA A 31 3.62 -14.87 7.19
CA ALA A 31 2.46 -15.47 7.82
C ALA A 31 2.20 -16.90 7.29
N LEU A 32 2.36 -17.11 5.97
CA LEU A 32 2.27 -18.42 5.34
C LEU A 32 3.39 -19.36 5.80
N GLN A 33 4.63 -18.89 5.86
CA GLN A 33 5.79 -19.65 6.35
C GLN A 33 5.64 -20.07 7.82
N ASN A 34 4.96 -19.26 8.64
CA ASN A 34 4.65 -19.59 10.02
C ASN A 34 3.49 -20.61 10.15
N THR A 35 2.84 -20.97 9.04
CA THR A 35 1.75 -21.96 8.98
C THR A 35 2.17 -23.23 8.27
N PHE A 36 2.95 -23.12 7.21
CA PHE A 36 3.36 -24.20 6.30
C PHE A 36 4.89 -24.28 6.22
N LYS A 37 5.40 -25.46 5.83
CA LYS A 37 6.86 -25.69 5.75
C LYS A 37 7.47 -25.09 4.49
N ILE A 38 6.86 -25.35 3.32
CA ILE A 38 7.44 -24.98 2.03
C ILE A 38 6.41 -24.26 1.18
N GLY A 39 6.85 -23.19 0.52
CA GLY A 39 6.00 -22.37 -0.32
C GLY A 39 6.45 -22.27 -1.77
N LEU A 40 5.53 -21.73 -2.59
CA LEU A 40 5.78 -21.28 -3.94
C LEU A 40 5.27 -19.86 -4.09
N LEU A 41 6.16 -18.94 -4.47
CA LEU A 41 5.79 -17.60 -4.91
C LEU A 41 5.79 -17.54 -6.43
N ILE A 42 4.69 -17.07 -7.03
CA ILE A 42 4.59 -16.75 -8.46
C ILE A 42 4.41 -15.23 -8.58
N CYS A 43 5.36 -14.55 -9.21
CA CYS A 43 5.35 -13.09 -9.30
C CYS A 43 5.96 -12.57 -10.61
N LEU A 44 5.99 -11.26 -10.77
CA LEU A 44 6.76 -10.63 -11.83
C LEU A 44 8.25 -10.53 -11.43
N GLY A 45 9.13 -10.58 -12.43
CA GLY A 45 10.55 -10.30 -12.28
C GLY A 45 11.03 -9.20 -13.22
N ASN A 46 12.31 -8.87 -13.11
CA ASN A 46 13.05 -8.07 -14.06
C ASN A 46 14.20 -8.90 -14.68
N ASP A 47 14.96 -8.31 -15.61
CA ASP A 47 16.01 -9.02 -16.33
C ASP A 47 17.14 -9.53 -15.42
N GLU A 48 17.41 -8.84 -14.32
CA GLU A 48 18.49 -9.16 -13.37
C GLU A 48 18.16 -10.33 -12.43
N MET A 49 16.87 -10.66 -12.28
CA MET A 49 16.41 -11.71 -11.37
C MET A 49 16.37 -13.08 -12.06
N PRO A 50 16.69 -14.20 -11.37
CA PRO A 50 16.47 -15.54 -11.94
C PRO A 50 14.99 -15.83 -12.16
N THR A 51 14.65 -16.54 -13.25
CA THR A 51 13.27 -16.96 -13.54
C THR A 51 12.75 -17.93 -12.50
N PHE A 52 13.59 -18.87 -12.08
CA PHE A 52 13.27 -19.83 -11.02
C PHE A 52 14.41 -19.86 -9.99
N GLN A 53 14.02 -19.88 -8.72
CA GLN A 53 14.95 -19.87 -7.60
C GLN A 53 14.35 -20.64 -6.43
N TYR A 54 15.20 -21.35 -5.67
CA TYR A 54 14.85 -21.86 -4.35
C TYR A 54 15.59 -21.05 -3.27
N ASP A 55 14.84 -20.34 -2.46
CA ASP A 55 15.35 -19.63 -1.29
C ASP A 55 15.35 -20.61 -0.10
N LYS A 56 16.56 -21.05 0.29
CA LYS A 56 16.74 -22.04 1.36
C LYS A 56 16.38 -21.50 2.73
N ASP A 57 16.67 -20.23 2.97
CA ASP A 57 16.40 -19.59 4.27
C ASP A 57 14.91 -19.42 4.52
N ARG A 58 14.17 -19.19 3.45
CA ARG A 58 12.71 -19.03 3.48
C ARG A 58 11.95 -20.32 3.17
N GLN A 59 12.61 -21.38 2.79
CA GLN A 59 11.98 -22.61 2.29
C GLN A 59 10.95 -22.29 1.19
N LEU A 60 11.33 -21.45 0.22
CA LEU A 60 10.45 -20.85 -0.76
C LEU A 60 10.96 -21.05 -2.19
N TYR A 61 10.17 -21.71 -3.01
CA TYR A 61 10.35 -21.65 -4.46
C TYR A 61 9.82 -20.33 -4.98
N VAL A 62 10.57 -19.69 -5.88
CA VAL A 62 10.16 -18.43 -6.51
C VAL A 62 10.19 -18.58 -8.01
N TYR A 63 9.04 -18.47 -8.65
CA TYR A 63 8.92 -18.36 -10.09
C TYR A 63 8.62 -16.92 -10.46
N ARG A 64 9.45 -16.32 -11.36
CA ARG A 64 9.29 -14.95 -11.84
C ARG A 64 9.01 -14.93 -13.33
N TRP A 65 7.81 -14.47 -13.67
CA TRP A 65 7.49 -14.21 -15.06
C TRP A 65 8.12 -12.88 -15.52
N LYS A 66 8.85 -12.90 -16.66
CA LYS A 66 9.72 -11.77 -17.08
C LYS A 66 9.47 -11.32 -18.50
N GLU A 67 8.48 -11.83 -19.21
CA GLU A 67 8.22 -11.41 -20.59
C GLU A 67 7.94 -9.90 -20.68
N LYS A 68 8.57 -9.26 -21.68
CA LYS A 68 8.37 -7.84 -21.97
C LYS A 68 7.18 -7.69 -22.91
N VAL A 69 6.03 -7.40 -22.34
CA VAL A 69 4.79 -7.14 -23.08
C VAL A 69 4.35 -5.71 -22.82
N VAL A 70 4.25 -4.90 -23.86
CA VAL A 70 3.90 -3.48 -23.80
C VAL A 70 2.42 -3.29 -23.48
N ASN A 71 1.54 -4.06 -24.16
CA ASN A 71 0.11 -3.98 -23.93
C ASN A 71 -0.25 -4.59 -22.57
N PHE A 72 -0.92 -3.80 -21.74
CA PHE A 72 -1.25 -4.21 -20.38
C PHE A 72 -2.18 -5.45 -20.34
N LEU A 73 -3.21 -5.49 -21.16
CA LEU A 73 -4.18 -6.60 -21.17
C LEU A 73 -3.54 -7.89 -21.69
N GLU A 74 -2.76 -7.81 -22.76
CA GLU A 74 -1.97 -8.94 -23.25
C GLU A 74 -0.99 -9.44 -22.18
N ARG A 75 -0.34 -8.52 -21.47
CA ARG A 75 0.57 -8.84 -20.39
C ARG A 75 -0.13 -9.61 -19.26
N THR A 76 -1.35 -9.20 -18.88
CA THR A 76 -2.11 -9.89 -17.84
C THR A 76 -2.56 -11.28 -18.29
N GLN A 77 -2.99 -11.43 -19.56
CA GLN A 77 -3.37 -12.73 -20.13
C GLN A 77 -2.19 -13.71 -20.20
N LYS A 78 -1.01 -13.23 -20.63
CA LYS A 78 0.19 -14.08 -20.66
C LYS A 78 0.64 -14.47 -19.26
N PHE A 79 0.50 -13.59 -18.28
CA PHE A 79 0.76 -13.93 -16.88
C PHE A 79 -0.22 -14.99 -16.36
N GLN A 80 -1.52 -14.88 -16.67
CA GLN A 80 -2.51 -15.91 -16.32
C GLN A 80 -2.12 -17.28 -16.89
N ASN A 81 -1.71 -17.32 -18.15
CA ASN A 81 -1.25 -18.57 -18.80
C ASN A 81 -0.01 -19.14 -18.09
N ALA A 82 0.94 -18.28 -17.72
CA ALA A 82 2.14 -18.71 -17.00
C ALA A 82 1.81 -19.27 -15.60
N VAL A 83 0.87 -18.64 -14.88
CA VAL A 83 0.38 -19.14 -13.58
C VAL A 83 -0.26 -20.52 -13.77
N SER A 84 -1.15 -20.69 -14.75
CA SER A 84 -1.77 -21.99 -15.05
C SER A 84 -0.75 -23.07 -15.37
N GLN A 85 0.25 -22.75 -16.19
CA GLN A 85 1.33 -23.69 -16.52
C GLN A 85 2.12 -24.14 -15.29
N VAL A 86 2.47 -23.19 -14.39
CA VAL A 86 3.20 -23.49 -13.16
C VAL A 86 2.35 -24.35 -12.20
N LEU A 87 1.07 -24.04 -12.03
CA LEU A 87 0.16 -24.79 -11.16
C LEU A 87 -0.02 -26.25 -11.63
N ASN A 88 0.06 -26.51 -12.93
CA ASN A 88 -0.01 -27.85 -13.51
C ASN A 88 1.28 -28.70 -13.34
N LEU A 89 2.36 -28.12 -12.84
CA LEU A 89 3.59 -28.89 -12.61
C LEU A 89 3.42 -29.93 -11.48
N PRO A 90 4.05 -31.11 -11.59
CA PRO A 90 4.03 -32.12 -10.52
C PRO A 90 4.48 -31.60 -9.15
N LEU A 91 5.26 -30.53 -9.14
CA LEU A 91 5.71 -29.82 -7.93
C LEU A 91 4.52 -29.28 -7.12
N CYS A 92 3.44 -28.84 -7.78
CA CYS A 92 2.32 -28.15 -7.15
C CYS A 92 1.23 -29.07 -6.59
N LYS A 93 1.34 -30.37 -6.74
CA LYS A 93 0.29 -31.35 -6.33
C LYS A 93 -0.04 -31.38 -4.82
N ASN A 94 0.85 -30.83 -3.98
CA ASN A 94 0.66 -30.86 -2.52
C ASN A 94 0.22 -29.49 -1.94
N ILE A 95 -0.15 -28.54 -2.79
CA ILE A 95 -0.65 -27.23 -2.35
C ILE A 95 -1.96 -27.42 -1.62
N LYS A 96 -2.05 -26.93 -0.39
CA LYS A 96 -3.23 -26.93 0.48
C LYS A 96 -3.93 -25.57 0.48
N LEU A 97 -3.15 -24.50 0.25
CA LEU A 97 -3.66 -23.14 0.25
C LEU A 97 -3.04 -22.31 -0.88
N ALA A 98 -3.87 -21.63 -1.65
CA ALA A 98 -3.47 -20.64 -2.66
C ALA A 98 -3.94 -19.25 -2.24
N HIS A 99 -2.99 -18.36 -1.99
CA HIS A 99 -3.25 -16.95 -1.70
C HIS A 99 -2.90 -16.11 -2.93
N PHE A 100 -3.82 -15.31 -3.40
CA PHE A 100 -3.59 -14.43 -4.55
C PHE A 100 -3.96 -12.99 -4.22
N ARG A 101 -3.18 -12.06 -4.79
CA ARG A 101 -3.24 -10.64 -4.48
C ARG A 101 -4.04 -9.80 -5.48
N ASP A 102 -4.30 -10.35 -6.64
CA ASP A 102 -4.95 -9.67 -7.76
C ASP A 102 -5.75 -10.66 -8.61
N ILE A 103 -6.64 -10.13 -9.44
CA ILE A 103 -7.50 -10.94 -10.31
C ILE A 103 -6.71 -11.64 -11.43
N TRP A 104 -5.51 -11.14 -11.77
CA TRP A 104 -4.68 -11.69 -12.84
C TRP A 104 -4.05 -13.02 -12.42
N GLY A 105 -3.62 -13.10 -11.16
CA GLY A 105 -3.19 -14.34 -10.54
C GLY A 105 -4.36 -15.18 -10.01
N GLY A 106 -5.44 -14.54 -9.58
CA GLY A 106 -6.58 -15.19 -8.97
C GLY A 106 -7.41 -16.02 -9.92
N PHE A 107 -7.67 -15.54 -11.13
CA PHE A 107 -8.45 -16.26 -12.11
C PHE A 107 -7.89 -17.66 -12.43
N PRO A 108 -6.63 -17.81 -12.84
CA PRO A 108 -6.07 -19.13 -13.11
C PRO A 108 -5.98 -20.03 -11.86
N VAL A 109 -5.88 -19.47 -10.66
CA VAL A 109 -5.95 -20.23 -9.41
C VAL A 109 -7.32 -20.85 -9.21
N LEU A 110 -8.38 -20.08 -9.48
CA LEU A 110 -9.77 -20.53 -9.27
C LEU A 110 -10.26 -21.48 -10.38
N GLU A 111 -9.72 -21.37 -11.59
CA GLU A 111 -10.01 -22.29 -12.70
C GLU A 111 -9.22 -23.61 -12.58
N HIS A 112 -8.19 -23.67 -11.76
CA HIS A 112 -7.39 -24.86 -11.59
C HIS A 112 -8.14 -25.94 -10.78
N THR A 113 -8.21 -27.15 -11.32
CA THR A 113 -8.93 -28.29 -10.71
C THR A 113 -8.15 -28.92 -9.57
N SER A 114 -7.93 -28.20 -8.49
CA SER A 114 -7.23 -28.69 -7.28
C SER A 114 -8.08 -28.48 -6.03
N ASN A 115 -7.86 -29.34 -5.03
CA ASN A 115 -8.60 -29.31 -3.76
C ASN A 115 -7.96 -28.38 -2.72
N TYR A 116 -7.29 -27.29 -3.15
CA TYR A 116 -6.73 -26.33 -2.19
C TYR A 116 -7.74 -25.27 -1.79
N LYS A 117 -7.61 -24.75 -0.59
CA LYS A 117 -8.34 -23.56 -0.14
C LYS A 117 -7.75 -22.31 -0.75
N THR A 118 -8.57 -21.28 -0.92
CA THR A 118 -8.17 -20.03 -1.58
C THR A 118 -8.42 -18.81 -0.72
N VAL A 119 -7.45 -17.89 -0.70
CA VAL A 119 -7.57 -16.58 -0.06
C VAL A 119 -7.30 -15.50 -1.10
N PHE A 120 -8.23 -14.57 -1.25
CA PHE A 120 -8.05 -13.39 -2.09
C PHE A 120 -7.72 -12.16 -1.26
N GLU A 121 -6.53 -11.58 -1.45
CA GLU A 121 -6.10 -10.32 -0.85
C GLU A 121 -6.58 -9.14 -1.72
N VAL A 122 -7.74 -8.57 -1.39
CA VAL A 122 -8.31 -7.45 -2.15
C VAL A 122 -7.77 -6.13 -1.64
N ASN A 123 -6.79 -5.57 -2.32
CA ASN A 123 -6.20 -4.25 -2.02
C ASN A 123 -6.74 -3.13 -2.89
N ALA A 124 -7.27 -3.45 -4.06
CA ALA A 124 -7.76 -2.49 -5.04
C ALA A 124 -8.69 -3.18 -6.05
N PHE A 125 -9.58 -2.40 -6.65
CA PHE A 125 -10.42 -2.81 -7.76
C PHE A 125 -9.86 -2.24 -9.06
N GLN A 126 -9.57 -3.12 -10.00
CA GLN A 126 -8.91 -2.75 -11.26
C GLN A 126 -9.80 -1.86 -12.13
N HIS A 127 -11.11 -2.06 -12.10
CA HIS A 127 -12.05 -1.20 -12.84
C HIS A 127 -12.07 0.25 -12.31
N ILE A 128 -11.70 0.49 -11.03
CA ILE A 128 -11.57 1.82 -10.43
C ILE A 128 -10.14 2.38 -10.65
N GLU A 129 -9.12 1.53 -10.57
CA GLU A 129 -7.71 1.97 -10.66
C GLU A 129 -7.25 2.23 -12.10
N LEU A 130 -7.65 1.37 -13.05
CA LEU A 130 -7.15 1.42 -14.44
C LEU A 130 -7.50 2.71 -15.17
N PRO A 131 -8.68 3.34 -15.02
CA PRO A 131 -8.96 4.62 -15.66
C PRO A 131 -8.01 5.74 -15.24
N ASN A 132 -7.45 5.68 -14.02
CA ASN A 132 -6.43 6.64 -13.60
C ASN A 132 -5.10 6.48 -14.34
N ARG A 133 -4.78 5.26 -14.75
CA ARG A 133 -3.55 4.93 -15.48
C ARG A 133 -3.73 4.96 -16.99
N TYR A 134 -4.90 4.56 -17.45
CA TYR A 134 -5.30 4.45 -18.86
C TYR A 134 -6.61 5.22 -19.08
N PRO A 135 -6.56 6.56 -19.22
CA PRO A 135 -7.78 7.38 -19.32
C PRO A 135 -8.70 7.04 -20.50
N ASN A 136 -8.14 6.42 -21.54
CA ASN A 136 -8.86 6.04 -22.77
C ASN A 136 -9.30 4.55 -22.77
N ILE A 137 -9.26 3.86 -21.64
CA ILE A 137 -9.74 2.47 -21.55
C ILE A 137 -11.25 2.43 -21.85
N SER A 138 -11.67 1.50 -22.71
CA SER A 138 -13.08 1.42 -23.10
C SER A 138 -13.96 0.84 -21.98
N THR A 139 -15.22 1.27 -21.95
CA THR A 139 -16.23 0.75 -21.01
C THR A 139 -16.37 -0.77 -21.10
N SER A 140 -16.35 -1.33 -22.31
CA SER A 140 -16.46 -2.79 -22.52
C SER A 140 -15.29 -3.57 -21.90
N VAL A 141 -14.08 -3.01 -21.87
CA VAL A 141 -12.95 -3.61 -21.17
C VAL A 141 -13.14 -3.53 -19.65
N LEU A 142 -13.62 -2.40 -19.13
CA LEU A 142 -13.91 -2.25 -17.70
C LEU A 142 -15.00 -3.22 -17.24
N GLU A 143 -16.05 -3.45 -18.02
CA GLU A 143 -17.10 -4.42 -17.73
C GLU A 143 -16.57 -5.86 -17.66
N LYS A 144 -15.69 -6.25 -18.58
CA LYS A 144 -15.01 -7.56 -18.52
C LYS A 144 -14.14 -7.69 -17.28
N ILE A 145 -13.44 -6.63 -16.89
CA ILE A 145 -12.65 -6.60 -15.67
C ILE A 145 -13.55 -6.72 -14.43
N GLN A 146 -14.67 -6.03 -14.39
CA GLN A 146 -15.66 -6.16 -13.33
C GLN A 146 -16.22 -7.58 -13.22
N THR A 147 -16.48 -8.23 -14.34
CA THR A 147 -16.91 -9.63 -14.37
C THR A 147 -15.86 -10.53 -13.76
N LEU A 148 -14.59 -10.33 -14.10
CA LEU A 148 -13.47 -11.10 -13.55
C LEU A 148 -13.27 -10.84 -12.04
N GLU A 149 -13.42 -9.59 -11.60
CA GLU A 149 -13.37 -9.24 -10.16
C GLU A 149 -14.50 -9.94 -9.40
N ARG A 150 -15.74 -9.87 -9.88
CA ARG A 150 -16.89 -10.56 -9.27
C ARG A 150 -16.66 -12.06 -9.21
N TYR A 151 -16.13 -12.65 -10.28
CA TYR A 151 -15.78 -14.06 -10.32
C TYR A 151 -14.79 -14.41 -9.21
N CYS A 152 -13.65 -13.70 -9.13
CA CYS A 152 -12.63 -13.98 -8.13
C CYS A 152 -13.14 -13.80 -6.69
N ILE A 153 -13.91 -12.75 -6.43
CA ILE A 153 -14.51 -12.47 -5.11
C ILE A 153 -15.52 -13.56 -4.72
N THR A 154 -16.33 -14.01 -5.66
CA THR A 154 -17.40 -14.97 -5.39
C THR A 154 -16.86 -16.38 -5.15
N HIS A 155 -15.88 -16.81 -5.96
CA HIS A 155 -15.42 -18.21 -5.96
C HIS A 155 -14.25 -18.47 -4.99
N CYS A 156 -13.50 -17.46 -4.51
CA CYS A 156 -12.52 -17.72 -3.46
C CYS A 156 -13.20 -18.16 -2.15
N ASN A 157 -12.50 -18.90 -1.29
CA ASN A 157 -13.05 -19.30 0.00
C ASN A 157 -13.19 -18.09 0.93
N GLU A 158 -12.11 -17.37 1.18
CA GLU A 158 -12.08 -16.21 2.08
C GLU A 158 -11.36 -15.02 1.45
N ILE A 159 -11.66 -13.84 1.98
CA ILE A 159 -11.08 -12.57 1.52
C ILE A 159 -10.35 -11.91 2.67
N ILE A 160 -9.19 -11.34 2.37
CA ILE A 160 -8.48 -10.41 3.24
C ILE A 160 -8.50 -9.03 2.56
N THR A 161 -8.81 -7.98 3.33
CA THR A 161 -8.83 -6.60 2.82
C THR A 161 -8.30 -5.61 3.87
N PRO A 162 -7.70 -4.47 3.45
CA PRO A 162 -6.99 -3.60 4.39
C PRO A 162 -7.89 -2.62 5.15
N SER A 163 -9.18 -2.47 4.81
CA SER A 163 -10.06 -1.51 5.46
C SER A 163 -11.51 -1.98 5.55
N LYS A 164 -12.25 -1.43 6.51
CA LYS A 164 -13.68 -1.64 6.66
C LYS A 164 -14.47 -1.08 5.49
N VAL A 165 -14.01 0.04 4.92
CA VAL A 165 -14.59 0.63 3.72
C VAL A 165 -14.54 -0.37 2.56
N THR A 166 -13.39 -1.03 2.35
CA THR A 166 -13.23 -2.04 1.30
C THR A 166 -14.12 -3.27 1.55
N GLU A 167 -14.22 -3.73 2.80
CA GLU A 167 -15.13 -4.83 3.16
C GLU A 167 -16.58 -4.49 2.79
N LEU A 168 -17.06 -3.30 3.17
CA LEU A 168 -18.42 -2.85 2.89
C LEU A 168 -18.64 -2.74 1.38
N PHE A 169 -17.68 -2.20 0.64
CA PHE A 169 -17.74 -2.13 -0.81
C PHE A 169 -17.82 -3.52 -1.44
N ILE A 170 -16.99 -4.48 -1.03
CA ILE A 170 -17.03 -5.86 -1.53
C ILE A 170 -18.43 -6.47 -1.33
N LYS A 171 -18.99 -6.37 -0.13
CA LYS A 171 -20.31 -6.92 0.19
C LYS A 171 -21.43 -6.35 -0.68
N GLN A 172 -21.37 -5.05 -0.94
CA GLN A 172 -22.31 -4.38 -1.86
C GLN A 172 -22.07 -4.81 -3.31
N TYR A 173 -20.80 -4.83 -3.73
CA TYR A 173 -20.40 -5.11 -5.10
C TYR A 173 -20.83 -6.50 -5.60
N ILE A 174 -20.81 -7.51 -4.74
CA ILE A 174 -21.26 -8.88 -5.07
C ILE A 174 -22.69 -9.17 -4.58
N ASN A 175 -23.35 -8.21 -3.91
CA ASN A 175 -24.67 -8.40 -3.28
C ASN A 175 -24.73 -9.64 -2.37
N ASN A 176 -23.66 -9.91 -1.62
CA ASN A 176 -23.58 -11.05 -0.69
C ASN A 176 -23.04 -10.62 0.66
N LYS A 177 -23.92 -10.57 1.67
CA LYS A 177 -23.56 -10.19 3.05
C LYS A 177 -22.86 -11.32 3.83
N ASN A 178 -22.98 -12.56 3.37
CA ASN A 178 -22.47 -13.75 4.08
C ASN A 178 -21.03 -14.11 3.64
N LYS A 179 -20.46 -13.44 2.62
CA LYS A 179 -19.08 -13.68 2.22
C LYS A 179 -18.15 -13.43 3.38
N VAL A 180 -17.28 -14.40 3.68
CA VAL A 180 -16.26 -14.28 4.74
C VAL A 180 -15.17 -13.32 4.29
N ILE A 181 -15.06 -12.20 5.00
CA ILE A 181 -14.10 -11.13 4.72
C ILE A 181 -13.42 -10.73 6.02
N HIS A 182 -12.10 -10.78 6.03
CA HIS A 182 -11.27 -10.37 7.16
C HIS A 182 -10.66 -9.01 6.90
N VAL A 183 -10.90 -8.06 7.77
CA VAL A 183 -10.25 -6.74 7.72
C VAL A 183 -8.92 -6.84 8.45
N ILE A 184 -7.83 -6.83 7.68
CA ILE A 184 -6.46 -6.83 8.19
C ILE A 184 -5.77 -5.57 7.65
N PRO A 185 -5.71 -4.50 8.46
CA PRO A 185 -5.05 -3.27 8.04
C PRO A 185 -3.54 -3.51 7.80
N ASN A 186 -2.93 -2.61 7.06
CA ASN A 186 -1.49 -2.61 6.91
C ASN A 186 -0.79 -2.54 8.26
N GLY A 187 0.30 -3.25 8.37
CA GLY A 187 1.22 -3.07 9.48
C GLY A 187 2.31 -2.03 9.16
N VAL A 188 3.03 -1.65 10.18
CA VAL A 188 4.23 -0.83 10.06
C VAL A 188 5.45 -1.55 10.64
N THR A 189 6.61 -1.37 9.99
CA THR A 189 7.91 -1.76 10.53
C THR A 189 8.62 -0.50 11.01
N ILE A 190 9.01 -0.47 12.27
CA ILE A 190 9.77 0.65 12.82
C ILE A 190 11.25 0.44 12.52
N TYR A 191 11.78 1.23 11.62
CA TYR A 191 13.21 1.21 11.28
C TYR A 191 14.00 2.11 12.23
N LYS A 192 15.25 1.73 12.53
CA LYS A 192 16.19 2.64 13.22
C LYS A 192 16.45 3.84 12.31
N ALA A 193 15.96 5.00 12.70
CA ALA A 193 16.11 6.22 11.93
C ALA A 193 17.59 6.60 11.78
N LYS A 194 18.04 6.89 10.57
CA LYS A 194 19.35 7.47 10.33
C LYS A 194 19.37 8.92 10.81
N ARG A 195 20.45 9.33 11.46
CA ARG A 195 20.70 10.73 11.77
C ARG A 195 20.91 11.46 10.45
N LEU A 196 20.03 12.41 10.14
CA LEU A 196 20.19 13.23 8.94
C LEU A 196 21.43 14.12 9.08
N PRO A 197 22.19 14.34 7.99
CA PRO A 197 23.29 15.29 8.00
C PRO A 197 22.81 16.68 8.45
N LYS A 198 23.61 17.35 9.26
CA LYS A 198 23.31 18.71 9.73
C LYS A 198 23.18 19.75 8.59
N LYS A 199 23.75 19.47 7.41
CA LYS A 199 23.66 20.29 6.20
C LYS A 199 22.81 19.63 5.14
N ILE A 200 21.47 19.66 5.26
CA ILE A 200 20.57 19.34 4.14
C ILE A 200 19.97 20.63 3.54
N SER A 201 19.98 21.73 4.29
CA SER A 201 19.75 23.09 3.78
C SER A 201 20.71 24.04 4.49
N SER A 202 21.00 25.19 3.88
CA SER A 202 21.76 26.28 4.49
C SER A 202 21.10 26.87 5.74
N HIS A 203 19.87 26.45 6.06
CA HIS A 203 19.07 26.91 7.19
C HIS A 203 18.48 25.70 7.95
N TYR A 204 18.58 25.73 9.27
CA TYR A 204 17.91 24.81 10.21
C TYR A 204 16.44 25.22 10.41
N SER A 205 15.70 25.47 9.31
CA SER A 205 14.30 25.82 9.44
C SER A 205 13.47 24.58 9.76
N PRO A 206 12.45 24.69 10.61
CA PRO A 206 11.45 23.65 10.83
C PRO A 206 10.78 23.28 9.50
N TYR A 207 10.25 22.07 9.40
CA TYR A 207 9.61 21.64 8.16
C TYR A 207 8.38 20.76 8.38
N VAL A 208 7.45 20.87 7.45
CA VAL A 208 6.33 19.96 7.25
C VAL A 208 6.73 18.92 6.21
N LEU A 209 6.38 17.66 6.42
CA LEU A 209 6.76 16.58 5.53
C LEU A 209 5.59 16.01 4.75
N TYR A 210 5.73 15.94 3.42
CA TYR A 210 4.97 15.04 2.55
C TYR A 210 5.88 13.92 2.08
N PHE A 211 5.43 12.66 2.12
CA PHE A 211 6.21 11.54 1.60
C PHE A 211 5.36 10.48 0.88
N GLY A 212 6.02 9.72 0.00
CA GLY A 212 5.43 8.64 -0.79
C GLY A 212 5.20 8.98 -2.26
N ALA A 213 4.31 8.24 -2.92
CA ALA A 213 4.01 8.42 -4.34
C ALA A 213 3.25 9.73 -4.60
N MET A 214 3.49 10.33 -5.77
CA MET A 214 2.85 11.58 -6.20
C MET A 214 1.69 11.32 -7.16
N GLN A 215 0.78 10.41 -6.80
CA GLN A 215 -0.41 10.12 -7.59
C GLN A 215 -1.51 11.16 -7.34
N LYS A 216 -2.44 11.34 -8.28
CA LYS A 216 -3.52 12.34 -8.17
C LYS A 216 -4.30 12.20 -6.86
N TRP A 217 -4.63 10.98 -6.47
CA TRP A 217 -5.39 10.69 -5.23
C TRP A 217 -4.62 10.91 -3.94
N GLN A 218 -3.32 11.14 -4.00
CA GLN A 218 -2.45 11.42 -2.85
C GLN A 218 -2.43 12.90 -2.45
N GLY A 219 -3.01 13.79 -3.27
CA GLY A 219 -3.30 15.18 -2.93
C GLY A 219 -2.09 16.12 -2.88
N ILE A 220 -0.98 15.83 -3.58
CA ILE A 220 0.21 16.73 -3.56
C ILE A 220 -0.11 18.16 -4.01
N LYS A 221 -1.02 18.32 -5.00
CA LYS A 221 -1.45 19.66 -5.45
C LYS A 221 -2.19 20.44 -4.35
N ILE A 222 -2.89 19.72 -3.47
CA ILE A 222 -3.57 20.31 -2.30
C ILE A 222 -2.53 20.80 -1.30
N VAL A 223 -1.45 20.02 -1.05
CA VAL A 223 -0.34 20.43 -0.19
C VAL A 223 0.30 21.72 -0.69
N PHE A 224 0.60 21.81 -1.99
CA PHE A 224 1.22 23.02 -2.56
C PHE A 224 0.36 24.26 -2.39
N LYS A 225 -0.94 24.14 -2.69
CA LYS A 225 -1.88 25.26 -2.51
C LYS A 225 -2.03 25.63 -1.04
N ALA A 226 -2.09 24.64 -0.14
CA ALA A 226 -2.17 24.87 1.30
C ALA A 226 -0.89 25.51 1.85
N PHE A 227 0.27 25.08 1.37
CA PHE A 227 1.56 25.61 1.83
C PHE A 227 1.80 27.06 1.42
N LYS A 228 1.14 27.53 0.37
CA LYS A 228 1.14 28.97 0.00
C LYS A 228 0.68 29.87 1.16
N GLU A 229 -0.25 29.39 1.99
CA GLU A 229 -0.73 30.11 3.18
C GLU A 229 0.31 30.21 4.31
N LEU A 230 1.46 29.51 4.17
CA LEU A 230 2.54 29.47 5.13
C LEU A 230 3.86 30.04 4.57
N ALA A 231 3.84 30.57 3.35
CA ALA A 231 5.05 31.06 2.67
C ALA A 231 5.68 32.30 3.31
N ASP A 232 4.99 32.96 4.21
CA ASP A 232 5.46 34.09 5.04
C ASP A 232 6.25 33.60 6.27
N LEU A 233 6.22 32.31 6.59
CA LEU A 233 6.93 31.72 7.72
C LEU A 233 8.30 31.21 7.31
N ASP A 234 9.25 31.22 8.25
CA ASP A 234 10.53 30.49 8.10
C ASP A 234 10.29 28.98 8.27
N LEU A 235 9.59 28.40 7.30
CA LEU A 235 9.15 27.01 7.27
C LEU A 235 9.49 26.39 5.91
N ARG A 236 9.90 25.14 5.93
CA ARG A 236 10.14 24.37 4.70
C ARG A 236 9.03 23.35 4.46
N LEU A 237 8.71 23.09 3.20
CA LEU A 237 7.97 21.92 2.78
C LEU A 237 8.97 20.87 2.27
N ARG A 238 9.15 19.82 3.03
CA ARG A 238 9.99 18.71 2.59
C ARG A 238 9.18 17.65 1.88
N ILE A 239 9.67 17.21 0.71
CA ILE A 239 9.02 16.19 -0.11
C ILE A 239 9.97 15.02 -0.28
N CYS A 240 9.65 13.87 0.35
CA CYS A 240 10.35 12.60 0.14
C CYS A 240 9.51 11.73 -0.79
N THR A 241 9.82 11.74 -2.09
CA THR A 241 9.03 10.99 -3.08
C THR A 241 9.68 9.67 -3.48
N SER A 242 8.84 8.65 -3.74
CA SER A 242 9.25 7.35 -4.26
C SER A 242 9.35 7.28 -5.78
N ILE A 243 9.15 8.40 -6.49
CA ILE A 243 9.33 8.46 -7.93
C ILE A 243 10.66 9.14 -8.28
N PRO A 244 11.33 8.73 -9.37
CA PRO A 244 12.56 9.36 -9.83
C PRO A 244 12.40 10.85 -10.11
N GLU A 245 13.46 11.62 -9.91
CA GLU A 245 13.47 13.07 -10.11
C GLU A 245 12.88 13.50 -11.44
N LYS A 246 13.27 12.87 -12.55
CA LYS A 246 12.78 13.16 -13.91
C LYS A 246 11.25 13.17 -14.03
N ARG A 247 10.53 12.45 -13.16
CA ARG A 247 9.07 12.40 -13.15
C ARG A 247 8.42 13.47 -12.29
N THR A 248 9.20 14.30 -11.61
CA THR A 248 8.69 15.37 -10.73
C THR A 248 8.62 16.73 -11.38
N GLU A 249 9.10 16.90 -12.60
CA GLU A 249 9.16 18.20 -13.30
C GLU A 249 7.81 18.93 -13.37
N ILE A 250 6.73 18.20 -13.61
CA ILE A 250 5.39 18.79 -13.63
C ILE A 250 4.97 19.38 -12.27
N TYR A 251 5.47 18.81 -11.18
CA TYR A 251 5.21 19.29 -9.82
C TYR A 251 6.14 20.44 -9.45
N LYS A 252 7.40 20.42 -9.91
CA LYS A 252 8.32 21.55 -9.76
C LYS A 252 7.79 22.78 -10.51
N ALA A 253 7.32 22.61 -11.75
CA ALA A 253 6.68 23.67 -12.51
C ALA A 253 5.43 24.23 -11.80
N LEU A 254 4.60 23.37 -11.21
CA LEU A 254 3.46 23.80 -10.42
C LEU A 254 3.89 24.57 -9.16
N ALA A 255 4.94 24.13 -8.47
CA ALA A 255 5.46 24.87 -7.29
C ALA A 255 5.95 26.27 -7.66
N ILE A 256 6.61 26.42 -8.82
CA ILE A 256 7.02 27.73 -9.38
C ILE A 256 5.78 28.58 -9.65
N SER A 257 4.78 28.05 -10.35
CA SER A 257 3.57 28.81 -10.70
C SER A 257 2.74 29.27 -9.49
N ILE A 258 2.84 28.54 -8.36
CA ILE A 258 2.19 28.90 -7.09
C ILE A 258 3.06 29.88 -6.27
N GLY A 259 4.36 29.99 -6.56
CA GLY A 259 5.29 30.87 -5.86
C GLY A 259 5.91 30.27 -4.60
N ILE A 260 5.94 28.93 -4.45
CA ILE A 260 6.48 28.23 -3.28
C ILE A 260 7.77 27.43 -3.56
N ALA A 261 8.29 27.50 -4.79
CA ALA A 261 9.42 26.65 -5.20
C ALA A 261 10.65 26.79 -4.27
N ASN A 262 10.93 28.01 -3.81
CA ASN A 262 12.05 28.31 -2.92
C ASN A 262 11.88 27.79 -1.48
N HIS A 263 10.68 27.37 -1.11
CA HIS A 263 10.37 26.78 0.20
C HIS A 263 10.37 25.26 0.21
N ILE A 264 10.61 24.60 -0.95
CA ILE A 264 10.53 23.13 -1.07
C ILE A 264 11.90 22.49 -1.10
N ASP A 265 12.07 21.48 -0.25
CA ASP A 265 13.23 20.58 -0.27
C ASP A 265 12.80 19.23 -0.88
N TRP A 266 13.46 18.80 -1.98
CA TRP A 266 13.15 17.56 -2.69
C TRP A 266 14.11 16.45 -2.35
N PHE A 267 13.57 15.26 -2.01
CA PHE A 267 14.32 14.04 -1.77
C PHE A 267 13.67 12.88 -2.55
N TYR A 268 14.49 12.15 -3.28
CA TYR A 268 14.03 11.09 -4.19
C TYR A 268 14.46 9.72 -3.69
N GLU A 269 13.59 8.73 -3.82
CA GLU A 269 13.88 7.31 -3.65
C GLU A 269 14.69 6.97 -2.38
N GLN A 270 14.37 7.64 -1.27
CA GLN A 270 15.06 7.45 -0.01
C GLN A 270 14.90 6.03 0.53
N ASP A 271 15.99 5.46 1.09
CA ASP A 271 15.90 4.20 1.83
C ASP A 271 15.04 4.35 3.10
N LYS A 272 14.53 3.24 3.61
CA LYS A 272 13.61 3.24 4.76
C LYS A 272 14.21 3.90 6.02
N PRO A 273 15.47 3.63 6.43
CA PRO A 273 16.10 4.31 7.57
C PRO A 273 16.27 5.82 7.38
N THR A 274 16.58 6.28 6.16
CA THR A 274 16.71 7.71 5.85
C THR A 274 15.34 8.39 5.85
N LEU A 275 14.33 7.78 5.24
CA LEU A 275 12.94 8.26 5.30
C LEU A 275 12.45 8.35 6.75
N ALA A 276 12.75 7.35 7.58
CA ALA A 276 12.45 7.37 9.01
C ALA A 276 13.09 8.58 9.73
N GLY A 277 14.32 8.96 9.33
CA GLY A 277 14.97 10.16 9.81
C GLY A 277 14.20 11.44 9.45
N HIS A 278 13.75 11.55 8.18
CA HIS A 278 12.93 12.68 7.73
C HIS A 278 11.57 12.73 8.45
N ILE A 279 10.91 11.59 8.66
CA ILE A 279 9.65 11.57 9.41
C ILE A 279 9.89 12.04 10.84
N LYS A 280 10.86 11.45 11.55
CA LYS A 280 11.08 11.68 12.99
C LYS A 280 11.44 13.13 13.36
N THR A 281 11.98 13.90 12.42
CA THR A 281 12.42 15.28 12.64
C THR A 281 11.49 16.33 12.02
N ALA A 282 10.35 15.91 11.43
CA ALA A 282 9.33 16.83 10.95
C ALA A 282 8.47 17.36 12.11
N GLU A 283 7.98 18.61 12.00
CA GLU A 283 6.99 19.16 12.93
C GLU A 283 5.70 18.32 12.91
N PHE A 284 5.24 18.01 11.72
CA PHE A 284 4.17 17.06 11.42
C PHE A 284 4.24 16.62 9.96
N THR A 285 3.50 15.57 9.63
CA THR A 285 3.36 15.09 8.25
C THR A 285 1.99 15.42 7.68
N VAL A 286 1.85 15.41 6.35
CA VAL A 286 0.58 15.68 5.68
C VAL A 286 0.17 14.50 4.78
N ALA A 287 -1.10 14.11 4.87
CA ALA A 287 -1.72 13.04 4.08
C ALA A 287 -3.07 13.48 3.51
N PRO A 288 -3.10 14.48 2.60
CA PRO A 288 -4.33 15.09 2.10
C PRO A 288 -4.93 14.28 0.95
N LEU A 289 -5.36 13.06 1.22
CA LEU A 289 -6.00 12.18 0.25
C LEU A 289 -7.24 12.85 -0.35
N THR A 290 -7.39 12.77 -1.67
CA THR A 290 -8.55 13.36 -2.36
C THR A 290 -9.81 12.52 -2.19
N SER A 291 -11.00 13.13 -2.35
CA SER A 291 -12.30 12.46 -2.30
C SER A 291 -12.65 11.79 -3.64
N CYS A 292 -11.75 10.98 -4.19
CA CYS A 292 -12.00 10.18 -5.39
C CYS A 292 -12.48 8.77 -5.06
N ASP A 293 -13.09 8.08 -6.02
CA ASP A 293 -13.66 6.73 -5.85
C ASP A 293 -12.66 5.73 -5.25
N ARG A 294 -11.40 5.84 -5.63
CA ARG A 294 -10.33 5.03 -5.05
C ARG A 294 -10.24 5.16 -3.52
N ASN A 295 -10.39 6.37 -3.00
CA ASN A 295 -10.20 6.63 -1.57
C ASN A 295 -11.50 6.52 -0.76
N ILE A 296 -12.67 6.82 -1.37
CA ILE A 296 -13.93 6.89 -0.64
C ILE A 296 -14.90 5.74 -0.97
N VAL A 297 -14.80 5.13 -2.16
CA VAL A 297 -15.66 4.02 -2.59
C VAL A 297 -14.98 2.68 -2.36
N GLN A 298 -13.88 2.39 -3.06
CA GLN A 298 -13.19 1.11 -2.87
C GLN A 298 -12.43 1.01 -1.55
N GLY A 299 -11.96 2.14 -1.03
CA GLY A 299 -11.17 2.18 0.19
C GLY A 299 -9.68 1.88 -0.02
N CYS A 300 -8.90 2.15 1.01
CA CYS A 300 -7.47 1.88 1.09
C CYS A 300 -7.02 1.92 2.56
N ASN A 301 -5.75 1.57 2.81
CA ASN A 301 -5.14 1.76 4.12
C ASN A 301 -3.79 2.48 3.94
N PRO A 302 -3.75 3.81 4.14
CA PRO A 302 -2.61 4.65 3.75
C PRO A 302 -1.41 4.49 4.68
N LEU A 303 -0.37 3.79 4.22
CA LEU A 303 0.87 3.51 4.97
C LEU A 303 1.53 4.78 5.53
N LYS A 304 1.48 5.92 4.82
CA LYS A 304 2.09 7.17 5.29
C LYS A 304 1.52 7.68 6.63
N ILE A 305 0.25 7.39 6.91
CA ILE A 305 -0.37 7.72 8.19
C ILE A 305 0.22 6.83 9.29
N LEU A 306 0.23 5.53 9.05
CA LEU A 306 0.79 4.56 10.00
C LEU A 306 2.29 4.80 10.25
N GLU A 307 3.06 5.05 9.18
CA GLU A 307 4.50 5.35 9.27
C GLU A 307 4.76 6.64 10.07
N SER A 308 3.97 7.71 9.88
CA SER A 308 4.10 8.95 10.66
C SER A 308 3.83 8.71 12.14
N MET A 309 2.68 8.11 12.44
CA MET A 309 2.26 7.83 13.82
C MET A 309 3.27 6.90 14.52
N ALA A 310 3.86 5.93 13.83
CA ALA A 310 4.85 5.00 14.39
C ALA A 310 6.11 5.69 14.93
N TYR A 311 6.47 6.84 14.38
CA TYR A 311 7.60 7.65 14.88
C TYR A 311 7.19 8.73 15.88
N GLY A 312 5.92 8.76 16.30
CA GLY A 312 5.39 9.74 17.22
C GLY A 312 5.22 11.12 16.60
N VAL A 313 5.14 11.20 15.28
CA VAL A 313 4.97 12.45 14.54
C VAL A 313 3.50 12.61 14.16
N PRO A 314 2.85 13.71 14.55
CA PRO A 314 1.45 13.96 14.20
C PRO A 314 1.24 14.00 12.70
N VAL A 315 0.07 13.58 12.25
CA VAL A 315 -0.32 13.66 10.85
C VAL A 315 -1.57 14.52 10.67
N VAL A 316 -1.54 15.43 9.70
CA VAL A 316 -2.71 16.19 9.26
C VAL A 316 -3.23 15.52 7.99
N ALA A 317 -4.41 14.94 8.05
CA ALA A 317 -4.96 14.11 6.99
C ALA A 317 -6.38 14.50 6.60
N SER A 318 -6.82 14.04 5.41
CA SER A 318 -8.19 14.26 4.94
C SER A 318 -9.20 13.48 5.78
N ASN A 319 -10.30 14.14 6.16
CA ASN A 319 -11.41 13.54 6.88
C ASN A 319 -12.28 12.67 5.95
N ILE A 320 -11.79 11.52 5.58
CA ILE A 320 -12.50 10.48 4.80
C ILE A 320 -12.56 9.18 5.58
N ALA A 321 -13.48 8.29 5.23
CA ALA A 321 -13.79 7.09 6.01
C ALA A 321 -12.56 6.22 6.32
N VAL A 322 -11.73 5.94 5.33
CA VAL A 322 -10.49 5.12 5.48
C VAL A 322 -9.45 5.75 6.41
N VAL A 323 -9.44 7.08 6.52
CA VAL A 323 -8.53 7.80 7.42
C VAL A 323 -9.06 7.80 8.84
N ARG A 324 -10.40 7.91 9.02
CA ARG A 324 -11.04 7.78 10.35
C ARG A 324 -10.90 6.39 10.97
N GLU A 325 -10.62 5.36 10.19
CA GLU A 325 -10.24 4.04 10.74
C GLU A 325 -8.89 4.09 11.48
N LEU A 326 -8.00 5.00 11.10
CA LEU A 326 -6.65 5.11 11.63
C LEU A 326 -6.49 6.23 12.66
N ILE A 327 -7.16 7.37 12.42
CA ILE A 327 -7.00 8.61 13.20
C ILE A 327 -8.27 8.93 13.99
N ASP A 328 -8.10 9.10 15.29
CA ASP A 328 -9.06 9.75 16.16
C ASP A 328 -8.71 11.25 16.20
N ASN A 329 -9.60 12.10 15.66
CA ASN A 329 -9.32 13.53 15.46
C ASN A 329 -8.91 14.23 16.77
N ASP A 330 -7.90 15.09 16.69
CA ASP A 330 -7.29 15.86 17.78
C ASP A 330 -6.72 15.00 18.94
N THR A 331 -6.78 13.65 18.79
CA THR A 331 -6.27 12.68 19.78
C THR A 331 -5.04 11.93 19.26
N THR A 332 -5.09 11.32 18.07
CA THR A 332 -3.99 10.55 17.48
C THR A 332 -3.50 11.11 16.14
N GLY A 333 -4.09 12.20 15.68
CA GLY A 333 -3.79 12.96 14.47
C GLY A 333 -4.85 14.03 14.26
N PHE A 334 -4.77 14.74 13.15
CA PHE A 334 -5.67 15.85 12.84
C PHE A 334 -6.38 15.62 11.51
N LEU A 335 -7.68 15.83 11.50
CA LEU A 335 -8.52 15.64 10.32
C LEU A 335 -9.00 16.99 9.77
N VAL A 336 -8.88 17.17 8.45
CA VAL A 336 -9.39 18.33 7.72
C VAL A 336 -10.29 17.89 6.57
N ALA A 337 -11.25 18.71 6.17
CA ALA A 337 -12.10 18.39 5.02
C ALA A 337 -11.25 18.10 3.77
N PRO A 338 -11.55 17.02 3.01
CA PRO A 338 -10.80 16.68 1.80
C PRO A 338 -10.96 17.77 0.73
N ASP A 339 -9.96 17.88 -0.16
CA ASP A 339 -9.96 18.79 -1.32
C ASP A 339 -10.12 20.28 -0.98
N ARG A 340 -9.75 20.67 0.26
CA ARG A 340 -9.82 22.05 0.78
C ARG A 340 -8.45 22.55 1.20
N PRO A 341 -7.62 23.03 0.23
CA PRO A 341 -6.26 23.50 0.55
C PRO A 341 -6.23 24.65 1.57
N GLU A 342 -7.21 25.56 1.54
CA GLU A 342 -7.33 26.66 2.50
C GLU A 342 -7.56 26.17 3.94
N LEU A 343 -8.34 25.11 4.13
CA LEU A 343 -8.57 24.54 5.47
C LEU A 343 -7.32 23.77 5.95
N LEU A 344 -6.64 23.08 5.04
CA LEU A 344 -5.37 22.43 5.34
C LEU A 344 -4.32 23.48 5.75
N GLY A 345 -4.18 24.57 4.99
CA GLY A 345 -3.25 25.65 5.29
C GLY A 345 -3.49 26.30 6.66
N ARG A 346 -4.75 26.65 6.95
CA ARG A 346 -5.13 27.18 8.27
C ARG A 346 -4.82 26.22 9.42
N LYS A 347 -5.18 24.92 9.27
CA LYS A 347 -4.87 23.91 10.30
C LYS A 347 -3.37 23.77 10.51
N MET A 348 -2.56 23.72 9.44
CA MET A 348 -1.10 23.68 9.53
C MET A 348 -0.54 24.90 10.28
N ARG A 349 -0.99 26.12 9.94
CA ARG A 349 -0.56 27.36 10.61
C ARG A 349 -0.87 27.32 12.11
N THR A 350 -2.11 26.99 12.48
CA THR A 350 -2.52 26.87 13.89
C THR A 350 -1.67 25.86 14.66
N LEU A 351 -1.36 24.72 14.05
CA LEU A 351 -0.60 23.65 14.70
C LEU A 351 0.86 24.04 14.98
N LEU A 352 1.47 24.88 14.14
CA LEU A 352 2.85 25.37 14.35
C LEU A 352 2.99 26.17 15.62
N GLU A 353 1.90 26.78 16.12
CA GLU A 353 1.84 27.53 17.37
C GLU A 353 1.55 26.64 18.60
N GLN A 354 1.30 25.34 18.41
CA GLN A 354 0.79 24.41 19.42
C GLN A 354 1.71 23.24 19.69
N ALA A 355 2.99 23.50 20.04
CA ALA A 355 4.02 22.48 20.23
C ALA A 355 3.63 21.36 21.22
N GLU A 356 3.01 21.70 22.36
CA GLU A 356 2.56 20.70 23.36
C GLU A 356 1.42 19.81 22.81
N THR A 357 0.52 20.38 22.00
CA THR A 357 -0.55 19.61 21.34
C THR A 357 0.04 18.66 20.32
N LEU A 358 0.98 19.10 19.48
CA LEU A 358 1.69 18.26 18.53
C LEU A 358 2.38 17.09 19.23
N LYS A 359 3.11 17.36 20.30
CA LYS A 359 3.82 16.35 21.08
C LYS A 359 2.86 15.31 21.67
N ARG A 360 1.78 15.76 22.33
CA ARG A 360 0.76 14.88 22.92
C ARG A 360 0.10 13.99 21.87
N VAL A 361 -0.36 14.58 20.76
CA VAL A 361 -1.05 13.85 19.69
C VAL A 361 -0.11 12.88 18.99
N GLY A 362 1.15 13.25 18.80
CA GLY A 362 2.17 12.36 18.24
C GLY A 362 2.42 11.13 19.14
N LEU A 363 2.54 11.32 20.46
CA LEU A 363 2.73 10.23 21.41
C LEU A 363 1.51 9.28 21.45
N ASN A 364 0.30 9.83 21.45
CA ASN A 364 -0.93 9.04 21.39
C ASN A 364 -1.02 8.23 20.09
N GLY A 365 -0.65 8.84 18.96
CA GLY A 365 -0.58 8.16 17.67
C GLY A 365 0.39 6.99 17.72
N LYS A 366 1.58 7.19 18.27
CA LYS A 366 2.59 6.14 18.42
C LYS A 366 2.08 4.97 19.29
N ASP A 367 1.49 5.25 20.43
CA ASP A 367 0.90 4.24 21.31
C ASP A 367 -0.17 3.39 20.59
N LYS A 368 -1.05 4.04 19.80
CA LYS A 368 -2.05 3.35 18.98
C LYS A 368 -1.39 2.40 17.97
N ILE A 369 -0.29 2.81 17.33
CA ILE A 369 0.45 1.98 16.37
C ILE A 369 1.10 0.78 17.06
N GLU A 370 1.81 1.02 18.16
CA GLU A 370 2.52 -0.02 18.90
C GLU A 370 1.57 -1.10 19.44
N LYS A 371 0.33 -0.73 19.78
CA LYS A 371 -0.69 -1.67 20.24
C LYS A 371 -1.42 -2.44 19.14
N ASN A 372 -1.59 -1.86 17.94
CA ASN A 372 -2.57 -2.41 16.99
C ASN A 372 -2.05 -2.62 15.56
N TYR A 373 -0.98 -1.92 15.14
CA TYR A 373 -0.61 -1.82 13.74
C TYR A 373 0.83 -2.26 13.42
N LEU A 374 1.51 -2.98 14.32
CA LEU A 374 2.78 -3.62 13.96
C LEU A 374 2.52 -4.81 13.04
N TRP A 375 3.38 -5.04 12.07
CA TRP A 375 3.26 -6.19 11.16
C TRP A 375 3.15 -7.52 11.89
N LEU A 376 3.84 -7.66 13.03
CA LEU A 376 3.75 -8.87 13.85
C LEU A 376 2.30 -9.24 14.20
N TYR A 377 1.46 -8.27 14.53
CA TYR A 377 0.05 -8.52 14.84
C TYR A 377 -0.75 -8.90 13.60
N GLN A 378 -0.46 -8.25 12.46
CA GLN A 378 -1.16 -8.54 11.22
C GLN A 378 -0.76 -9.93 10.67
N GLU A 379 0.53 -10.29 10.75
CA GLU A 379 1.04 -11.63 10.43
C GLU A 379 0.36 -12.70 11.29
N THR A 380 0.20 -12.45 12.60
CA THR A 380 -0.47 -13.38 13.52
C THR A 380 -1.94 -13.58 13.15
N LYS A 381 -2.67 -12.50 12.82
CA LYS A 381 -4.06 -12.59 12.34
C LYS A 381 -4.17 -13.40 11.04
N MET A 382 -3.31 -13.11 10.06
CA MET A 382 -3.27 -13.86 8.80
C MET A 382 -2.96 -15.35 9.03
N LYS A 383 -1.99 -15.66 9.88
CA LYS A 383 -1.66 -17.04 10.27
C LYS A 383 -2.90 -17.79 10.81
N THR A 384 -3.65 -17.16 11.72
CA THR A 384 -4.87 -17.76 12.28
C THR A 384 -5.90 -18.06 11.20
N ILE A 385 -6.11 -17.14 10.23
CA ILE A 385 -7.01 -17.35 9.10
C ILE A 385 -6.56 -18.56 8.29
N TYR A 386 -5.29 -18.65 7.92
CA TYR A 386 -4.76 -19.76 7.13
C TYR A 386 -4.91 -21.09 7.85
N GLN A 387 -4.63 -21.14 9.17
CA GLN A 387 -4.79 -22.35 9.97
C GLN A 387 -6.24 -22.81 10.05
N ASN A 388 -7.16 -21.89 10.32
CA ASN A 388 -8.59 -22.19 10.40
C ASN A 388 -9.12 -22.70 9.06
N LEU A 389 -8.73 -22.07 7.95
CA LEU A 389 -9.20 -22.41 6.62
C LEU A 389 -8.76 -23.81 6.15
N VAL A 390 -7.58 -24.26 6.57
CA VAL A 390 -7.05 -25.58 6.20
C VAL A 390 -7.45 -26.68 7.17
N ASN A 391 -7.75 -26.36 8.43
CA ASN A 391 -8.12 -27.34 9.47
C ASN A 391 -9.64 -27.61 9.55
N ASN A 392 -10.47 -26.80 8.89
CA ASN A 392 -11.93 -26.93 8.88
C ASN A 392 -12.43 -27.81 7.70
N ASP A 393 -11.71 -28.90 7.40
CA ASP A 393 -12.13 -29.96 6.46
C ASP A 393 -12.85 -31.07 7.18
#